data_76a1def3f120e9449a8490825c3912a5
#
_entry.id   76a1def3f120e9449a8490825c3912a5
#
_cell.length_a   1.000
_cell.length_b   1.000
_cell.length_c   1.000
_cell.angle_alpha   90.00
_cell.angle_beta   90.00
_cell.angle_gamma   90.00
#
_symmetry.space_group_name_H-M   'P 1'
#
loop_
_entity.id
_entity.type
_entity.pdbx_description
1 polymer ?
#
loop_
_entity_poly.entity_id
_entity_poly.type
_entity_poly.pdbx_seq_one_letter_code
_entity_poly.pdbx_strand_id
1 'polypeptide(L)'
;SLLLLPFEETSTVVTMGKSTSNIIRAKRMIGGNGGSVGAILSNRVFDNAGDMTTAGLDIHYHPGNNYHLTLHATASIHNESDNFEYVYEPTGNDSEMTFDSGRYTKNFDGEKVTGNALGFSVNKRDRTDNFGLVLRLRSPGFRTSNGFETNNATKWLKASRGKTVYYDEHPTLLKTNYGISTIYKTNY
;
A
#
# COMPACT_ATOMS: atom_id res chain seq x y z
N SER A 1 -8.18 -18.84 35.41
CA SER A 1 -8.36 -19.86 34.35
C SER A 1 -8.26 -19.18 33.00
N LEU A 2 -7.08 -19.20 32.42
CA LEU A 2 -6.86 -18.74 31.06
C LEU A 2 -7.33 -19.89 30.16
N LEU A 3 -8.42 -19.68 29.45
CA LEU A 3 -8.89 -20.64 28.44
C LEU A 3 -7.94 -20.51 27.24
N LEU A 4 -6.87 -21.31 27.23
CA LEU A 4 -6.07 -21.55 26.05
C LEU A 4 -6.94 -22.39 25.11
N LEU A 5 -7.59 -21.72 24.15
CA LEU A 5 -8.10 -22.40 22.97
C LEU A 5 -6.90 -22.99 22.23
N PRO A 6 -6.92 -24.26 21.87
CA PRO A 6 -5.88 -24.84 21.04
C PRO A 6 -6.09 -24.33 19.60
N PHE A 7 -5.61 -23.13 19.29
CA PHE A 7 -5.18 -22.83 17.96
C PHE A 7 -3.80 -23.48 17.83
N GLU A 8 -3.78 -24.72 17.45
CA GLU A 8 -2.65 -25.26 16.74
C GLU A 8 -2.62 -24.59 15.36
N GLU A 9 -2.30 -23.29 15.34
CA GLU A 9 -1.62 -22.73 14.20
C GLU A 9 -0.26 -23.41 14.20
N THR A 10 -0.15 -24.47 13.44
CA THR A 10 1.12 -24.94 12.94
C THR A 10 1.63 -23.82 12.05
N SER A 11 2.21 -22.78 12.65
CA SER A 11 2.94 -21.76 11.91
C SER A 11 4.17 -22.48 11.37
N THR A 12 4.06 -23.03 10.18
CA THR A 12 5.20 -23.58 9.46
C THR A 12 6.12 -22.41 9.16
N VAL A 13 7.22 -22.30 9.91
CA VAL A 13 8.24 -21.28 9.69
C VAL A 13 9.00 -21.68 8.42
N VAL A 14 8.62 -21.09 7.30
CA VAL A 14 9.33 -21.26 6.05
C VAL A 14 10.68 -20.55 6.18
N THR A 15 11.75 -21.33 6.24
CA THR A 15 13.11 -20.79 6.20
C THR A 15 13.44 -20.40 4.75
N MET A 16 13.27 -19.14 4.41
CA MET A 16 13.53 -18.61 3.07
C MET A 16 15.01 -18.61 2.67
N GLY A 17 15.91 -18.99 3.58
CA GLY A 17 17.35 -19.00 3.35
C GLY A 17 17.94 -17.58 3.25
N LYS A 18 19.12 -17.47 2.62
CA LYS A 18 19.74 -16.18 2.32
C LYS A 18 19.01 -15.50 1.18
N SER A 19 19.09 -14.19 1.12
CA SER A 19 18.50 -13.42 0.02
C SER A 19 19.45 -12.33 -0.46
N THR A 20 19.38 -12.05 -1.75
CA THR A 20 20.06 -10.92 -2.38
C THR A 20 19.01 -9.89 -2.82
N SER A 21 19.20 -8.64 -2.40
CA SER A 21 18.30 -7.54 -2.75
C SER A 21 19.04 -6.51 -3.60
N ASN A 22 18.40 -6.10 -4.70
CA ASN A 22 18.87 -5.04 -5.58
C ASN A 22 17.79 -3.96 -5.62
N ILE A 23 18.16 -2.70 -5.35
CA ILE A 23 17.26 -1.56 -5.40
C ILE A 23 17.92 -0.47 -6.22
N ILE A 24 17.22 -0.02 -7.27
CA ILE A 24 17.61 1.10 -8.12
C ILE A 24 16.51 2.16 -8.01
N ARG A 25 16.89 3.38 -7.73
CA ARG A 25 15.98 4.53 -7.68
C ARG A 25 16.55 5.69 -8.46
N ALA A 26 15.71 6.28 -9.33
CA ALA A 26 15.99 7.52 -10.02
C ALA A 26 14.92 8.55 -9.65
N LYS A 27 15.34 9.81 -9.44
CA LYS A 27 14.42 10.90 -9.14
C LYS A 27 14.92 12.17 -9.82
N ARG A 28 14.01 12.90 -10.46
CA ARG A 28 14.26 14.19 -11.09
C ARG A 28 13.31 15.24 -10.55
N MET A 29 13.86 16.39 -10.21
CA MET A 29 13.05 17.56 -9.88
C MET A 29 12.46 18.17 -11.15
N ILE A 30 11.20 18.59 -11.09
CA ILE A 30 10.44 19.18 -12.19
C ILE A 30 9.75 20.46 -11.72
N GLY A 31 9.75 21.47 -12.57
CA GLY A 31 9.16 22.78 -12.27
C GLY A 31 9.92 23.57 -11.19
N GLY A 32 9.57 24.85 -11.04
CA GLY A 32 10.18 25.75 -10.07
C GLY A 32 9.70 25.60 -8.63
N ASN A 33 8.60 24.87 -8.40
CA ASN A 33 7.91 24.79 -7.11
C ASN A 33 8.19 23.48 -6.34
N GLY A 34 9.31 22.82 -6.60
CA GLY A 34 9.71 21.62 -5.87
C GLY A 34 8.98 20.33 -6.28
N GLY A 35 8.37 20.30 -7.46
CA GLY A 35 7.81 19.09 -8.04
C GLY A 35 8.89 18.06 -8.36
N SER A 36 8.52 16.79 -8.44
CA SER A 36 9.44 15.70 -8.79
C SER A 36 8.74 14.53 -9.45
N VAL A 37 9.48 13.81 -10.27
CA VAL A 37 9.12 12.50 -10.82
C VAL A 37 10.20 11.51 -10.43
N GLY A 38 9.80 10.32 -10.01
CA GLY A 38 10.70 9.26 -9.60
C GLY A 38 10.29 7.91 -10.17
N ALA A 39 11.26 7.02 -10.27
CA ALA A 39 11.06 5.62 -10.60
C ALA A 39 11.88 4.75 -9.63
N ILE A 40 11.36 3.61 -9.28
CA ILE A 40 12.03 2.62 -8.45
C ILE A 40 11.89 1.23 -9.08
N LEU A 41 12.97 0.48 -9.06
CA LEU A 41 12.98 -0.94 -9.34
C LEU A 41 13.62 -1.64 -8.16
N SER A 42 12.94 -2.63 -7.62
CA SER A 42 13.44 -3.46 -6.53
C SER A 42 13.26 -4.91 -6.90
N ASN A 43 14.32 -5.68 -6.75
CA ASN A 43 14.31 -7.13 -6.93
C ASN A 43 14.89 -7.78 -5.69
N ARG A 44 14.32 -8.87 -5.25
CA ARG A 44 14.85 -9.71 -4.20
C ARG A 44 14.73 -11.17 -4.60
N VAL A 45 15.85 -11.88 -4.54
CA VAL A 45 15.95 -13.31 -4.83
C VAL A 45 16.30 -14.03 -3.55
N PHE A 46 15.59 -15.10 -3.24
CA PHE A 46 15.84 -15.97 -2.09
C PHE A 46 16.43 -17.27 -2.58
N ASP A 47 17.32 -17.87 -1.79
CA ASP A 47 17.96 -19.14 -2.16
C ASP A 47 16.95 -20.28 -2.31
N ASN A 48 15.88 -20.28 -1.48
CA ASN A 48 14.92 -21.38 -1.39
C ASN A 48 13.44 -20.94 -1.53
N ALA A 49 13.16 -19.69 -1.87
CA ALA A 49 11.79 -19.17 -1.81
C ALA A 49 11.39 -18.30 -3.01
N GLY A 50 12.00 -18.53 -4.17
CA GLY A 50 11.68 -17.80 -5.38
C GLY A 50 12.23 -16.39 -5.43
N ASP A 51 11.58 -15.52 -6.19
CA ASP A 51 12.01 -14.13 -6.35
C ASP A 51 10.82 -13.17 -6.39
N MET A 52 11.09 -11.92 -6.07
CA MET A 52 10.10 -10.86 -6.19
C MET A 52 10.69 -9.61 -6.83
N THR A 53 9.99 -9.11 -7.83
CA THR A 53 10.33 -7.86 -8.50
C THR A 53 9.21 -6.85 -8.33
N THR A 54 9.55 -5.63 -7.98
CA THR A 54 8.62 -4.52 -7.83
C THR A 54 9.15 -3.33 -8.62
N ALA A 55 8.29 -2.75 -9.48
CA ALA A 55 8.58 -1.54 -10.22
C ALA A 55 7.55 -0.46 -9.87
N GLY A 56 7.99 0.76 -9.65
CA GLY A 56 7.12 1.86 -9.26
C GLY A 56 7.50 3.19 -9.87
N LEU A 57 6.48 4.05 -10.00
CA LEU A 57 6.60 5.45 -10.38
C LEU A 57 6.01 6.33 -9.30
N ASP A 58 6.63 7.46 -9.03
CA ASP A 58 6.11 8.48 -8.14
C ASP A 58 6.18 9.86 -8.79
N ILE A 59 5.11 10.64 -8.61
CA ILE A 59 5.01 12.02 -9.09
C ILE A 59 4.55 12.87 -7.90
N HIS A 60 5.30 13.92 -7.63
CA HIS A 60 4.91 14.99 -6.75
C HIS A 60 4.82 16.26 -7.60
N TYR A 61 3.69 16.95 -7.54
CA TYR A 61 3.46 18.16 -8.32
C TYR A 61 2.79 19.23 -7.46
N HIS A 62 3.31 20.45 -7.55
CA HIS A 62 2.83 21.59 -6.79
C HIS A 62 2.35 22.69 -7.75
N PRO A 63 1.08 22.62 -8.24
CA PRO A 63 0.52 23.66 -9.06
C PRO A 63 0.15 24.88 -8.22
N GLY A 64 1.09 25.83 -8.13
CA GLY A 64 0.97 27.00 -7.24
C GLY A 64 1.31 26.68 -5.78
N ASN A 65 1.13 27.68 -4.92
CA ASN A 65 1.65 27.63 -3.55
C ASN A 65 0.85 26.74 -2.59
N ASN A 66 -0.42 26.46 -2.92
CA ASN A 66 -1.38 25.87 -1.97
C ASN A 66 -1.78 24.45 -2.32
N TYR A 67 -1.42 23.94 -3.50
CA TYR A 67 -1.82 22.61 -3.95
C TYR A 67 -0.63 21.63 -3.95
N HIS A 68 -0.88 20.44 -3.46
CA HIS A 68 0.05 19.32 -3.48
C HIS A 68 -0.65 18.12 -4.10
N LEU A 69 -0.14 17.67 -5.23
CA LEU A 69 -0.57 16.45 -5.90
C LEU A 69 0.49 15.39 -5.75
N THR A 70 0.06 14.17 -5.44
CA THR A 70 0.94 13.01 -5.35
C THR A 70 0.31 11.85 -6.08
N LEU A 71 1.07 11.18 -6.91
CA LEU A 71 0.71 9.94 -7.58
C LEU A 71 1.80 8.90 -7.31
N HIS A 72 1.40 7.71 -6.90
CA HIS A 72 2.27 6.54 -6.82
C HIS A 72 1.60 5.39 -7.56
N ALA A 73 2.31 4.78 -8.48
CA ALA A 73 1.87 3.59 -9.19
C ALA A 73 2.95 2.52 -9.05
N THR A 74 2.58 1.33 -8.65
CA THR A 74 3.51 0.24 -8.40
C THR A 74 2.94 -1.06 -8.93
N ALA A 75 3.78 -1.86 -9.60
CA ALA A 75 3.46 -3.21 -10.01
C ALA A 75 4.44 -4.17 -9.34
N SER A 76 3.98 -5.36 -8.99
CA SER A 76 4.80 -6.42 -8.42
C SER A 76 4.58 -7.74 -9.16
N ILE A 77 5.65 -8.50 -9.24
CA ILE A 77 5.67 -9.87 -9.73
C ILE A 77 6.39 -10.67 -8.67
N HIS A 78 5.74 -11.71 -8.18
CA HIS A 78 6.29 -12.68 -7.24
C HIS A 78 6.24 -14.06 -7.88
N ASN A 79 7.39 -14.67 -8.09
CA ASN A 79 7.52 -16.07 -8.47
C ASN A 79 7.74 -16.85 -7.19
N GLU A 80 6.78 -17.66 -6.81
CA GLU A 80 6.86 -18.48 -5.61
C GLU A 80 7.83 -19.65 -5.81
N SER A 81 8.38 -20.14 -4.73
CA SER A 81 9.13 -21.39 -4.76
C SER A 81 8.16 -22.56 -4.93
N ASP A 82 8.49 -23.48 -5.81
CA ASP A 82 7.83 -24.77 -5.90
C ASP A 82 8.42 -25.70 -4.82
N ASN A 83 7.87 -25.60 -3.63
CA ASN A 83 8.37 -26.38 -2.49
C ASN A 83 7.23 -27.20 -1.88
N PHE A 84 7.11 -28.45 -2.31
CA PHE A 84 6.10 -29.40 -1.85
C PHE A 84 6.11 -29.66 -0.33
N GLU A 85 7.18 -29.35 0.37
CA GLU A 85 7.26 -29.50 1.82
C GLU A 85 6.36 -28.52 2.57
N TYR A 86 5.88 -27.47 1.89
CA TYR A 86 5.05 -26.41 2.45
C TYR A 86 3.65 -26.34 1.83
N VAL A 87 3.22 -27.38 1.13
CA VAL A 87 1.84 -27.49 0.67
C VAL A 87 0.94 -27.72 1.87
N TYR A 88 0.09 -26.76 2.18
CA TYR A 88 -0.93 -26.92 3.20
C TYR A 88 -2.03 -27.84 2.65
N GLU A 89 -2.14 -29.05 3.19
CA GLU A 89 -3.28 -29.93 2.88
C GLU A 89 -4.53 -29.42 3.61
N PRO A 90 -5.55 -28.96 2.89
CA PRO A 90 -6.71 -28.39 3.54
C PRO A 90 -7.56 -29.50 4.20
N THR A 91 -7.78 -29.35 5.49
CA THR A 91 -8.81 -30.10 6.22
C THR A 91 -10.19 -29.42 6.18
N GLY A 92 -10.36 -28.39 5.31
CA GLY A 92 -11.54 -27.54 5.22
C GLY A 92 -11.92 -27.13 3.79
N ASN A 93 -12.86 -26.20 3.67
CA ASN A 93 -13.38 -25.72 2.39
C ASN A 93 -12.31 -25.12 1.49
N ASP A 94 -12.18 -25.61 0.26
CA ASP A 94 -11.22 -25.17 -0.76
C ASP A 94 -11.26 -23.64 -1.03
N SER A 95 -12.38 -23.00 -0.77
CA SER A 95 -12.56 -21.55 -0.97
C SER A 95 -11.70 -20.68 -0.04
N GLU A 96 -11.24 -21.19 1.11
CA GLU A 96 -10.37 -20.47 2.04
C GLU A 96 -8.90 -20.50 1.60
N MET A 97 -8.55 -21.39 0.70
CA MET A 97 -7.18 -21.59 0.21
C MET A 97 -6.84 -20.72 -0.99
N THR A 98 -7.82 -20.04 -1.57
CA THR A 98 -7.63 -19.20 -2.75
C THR A 98 -7.82 -17.71 -2.42
N PHE A 99 -7.27 -16.85 -3.26
CA PHE A 99 -7.51 -15.40 -3.24
C PHE A 99 -7.62 -14.86 -4.66
N ASP A 100 -7.99 -13.58 -4.80
CA ASP A 100 -8.24 -12.93 -6.09
C ASP A 100 -9.27 -13.67 -6.95
N SER A 101 -10.42 -14.03 -6.34
CA SER A 101 -11.52 -14.76 -7.00
C SER A 101 -11.12 -16.14 -7.51
N GLY A 102 -10.24 -16.83 -6.79
CA GLY A 102 -9.78 -18.17 -7.16
C GLY A 102 -8.62 -18.20 -8.15
N ARG A 103 -8.03 -17.03 -8.47
CA ARG A 103 -6.93 -16.93 -9.42
C ARG A 103 -5.60 -17.46 -8.88
N TYR A 104 -5.40 -17.34 -7.58
CA TYR A 104 -4.17 -17.75 -6.90
C TYR A 104 -4.48 -18.60 -5.69
N THR A 105 -3.56 -19.47 -5.33
CA THR A 105 -3.61 -20.25 -4.09
C THR A 105 -2.81 -19.58 -2.97
N LYS A 106 -3.01 -20.02 -1.75
CA LYS A 106 -2.18 -19.62 -0.60
C LYS A 106 -1.01 -20.57 -0.35
N ASN A 107 -0.88 -21.60 -1.18
CA ASN A 107 0.18 -22.60 -1.12
C ASN A 107 1.44 -22.11 -1.84
N PHE A 108 2.58 -22.72 -1.52
CA PHE A 108 3.83 -22.53 -2.23
C PHE A 108 3.94 -23.58 -3.35
N ASP A 109 3.21 -23.39 -4.42
CA ASP A 109 3.09 -24.32 -5.52
C ASP A 109 3.73 -23.82 -6.83
N GLY A 110 4.61 -22.83 -6.71
CA GLY A 110 5.35 -22.26 -7.83
C GLY A 110 4.56 -21.25 -8.67
N GLU A 111 3.46 -20.74 -8.14
CA GLU A 111 2.65 -19.76 -8.85
C GLU A 111 3.39 -18.45 -9.10
N LYS A 112 3.03 -17.81 -10.20
CA LYS A 112 3.43 -16.45 -10.51
C LYS A 112 2.34 -15.48 -10.13
N VAL A 113 2.46 -14.89 -8.95
CA VAL A 113 1.51 -13.89 -8.44
C VAL A 113 1.87 -12.51 -8.95
N THR A 114 0.90 -11.81 -9.54
CA THR A 114 1.06 -10.43 -10.00
C THR A 114 0.12 -9.50 -9.26
N GLY A 115 0.59 -8.28 -9.01
CA GLY A 115 -0.24 -7.29 -8.35
C GLY A 115 0.14 -5.87 -8.68
N ASN A 116 -0.76 -4.96 -8.32
CA ASN A 116 -0.54 -3.53 -8.50
C ASN A 116 -1.06 -2.73 -7.29
N ALA A 117 -0.48 -1.56 -7.11
CA ALA A 117 -0.93 -0.58 -6.14
C ALA A 117 -0.94 0.81 -6.78
N LEU A 118 -1.98 1.59 -6.49
CA LEU A 118 -2.13 2.97 -6.92
C LEU A 118 -2.45 3.83 -5.70
N GLY A 119 -1.70 4.90 -5.54
CA GLY A 119 -1.96 5.95 -4.57
C GLY A 119 -2.05 7.29 -5.27
N PHE A 120 -3.14 8.01 -5.04
CA PHE A 120 -3.33 9.35 -5.53
C PHE A 120 -3.78 10.26 -4.41
N SER A 121 -3.22 11.45 -4.31
CA SER A 121 -3.71 12.46 -3.38
C SER A 121 -3.65 13.85 -3.98
N VAL A 122 -4.66 14.64 -3.64
CA VAL A 122 -4.72 16.08 -3.86
C VAL A 122 -4.99 16.73 -2.52
N ASN A 123 -4.13 17.66 -2.14
CA ASN A 123 -4.31 18.45 -0.94
C ASN A 123 -4.19 19.93 -1.30
N LYS A 124 -5.18 20.71 -0.88
CA LYS A 124 -5.11 22.17 -0.86
C LYS A 124 -4.94 22.60 0.59
N ARG A 125 -3.97 23.46 0.86
CA ARG A 125 -3.79 24.09 2.17
C ARG A 125 -3.73 25.60 1.97
N ASP A 126 -4.73 26.28 2.51
CA ASP A 126 -4.79 27.73 2.55
C ASP A 126 -5.00 28.17 3.99
N ARG A 127 -4.83 29.48 4.26
CA ARG A 127 -5.05 30.06 5.58
C ARG A 127 -6.45 29.79 6.12
N THR A 128 -7.47 29.83 5.24
CA THR A 128 -8.87 29.70 5.61
C THR A 128 -9.53 28.43 5.13
N ASP A 129 -9.06 27.84 4.03
CA ASP A 129 -9.66 26.67 3.39
C ASP A 129 -8.66 25.52 3.23
N ASN A 130 -9.06 24.34 3.67
CA ASN A 130 -8.32 23.11 3.49
C ASN A 130 -9.20 22.10 2.77
N PHE A 131 -8.61 21.41 1.78
CA PHE A 131 -9.24 20.32 1.07
C PHE A 131 -8.25 19.17 0.92
N GLY A 132 -8.75 17.96 1.06
CA GLY A 132 -7.95 16.74 0.85
C GLY A 132 -8.78 15.66 0.18
N LEU A 133 -8.21 15.04 -0.84
CA LEU A 133 -8.71 13.83 -1.47
C LEU A 133 -7.57 12.82 -1.53
N VAL A 134 -7.81 11.60 -1.06
CA VAL A 134 -6.84 10.51 -1.10
C VAL A 134 -7.51 9.25 -1.60
N LEU A 135 -6.95 8.64 -2.64
CA LEU A 135 -7.35 7.35 -3.19
C LEU A 135 -6.18 6.37 -3.03
N ARG A 136 -6.46 5.18 -2.55
CA ARG A 136 -5.51 4.06 -2.48
C ARG A 136 -6.18 2.79 -2.96
N LEU A 137 -5.57 2.15 -3.92
CA LEU A 137 -6.02 0.88 -4.48
C LEU A 137 -4.87 -0.11 -4.36
N ARG A 138 -5.15 -1.32 -3.92
CA ARG A 138 -4.18 -2.42 -3.85
C ARG A 138 -4.86 -3.71 -4.23
N SER A 139 -4.36 -4.34 -5.27
CA SER A 139 -4.87 -5.63 -5.72
C SER A 139 -4.56 -6.74 -4.70
N PRO A 140 -5.30 -7.84 -4.72
CA PRO A 140 -5.06 -8.99 -3.84
C PRO A 140 -3.65 -9.58 -3.97
N GLY A 141 -3.14 -9.66 -5.20
CA GLY A 141 -1.81 -10.21 -5.50
C GLY A 141 -0.63 -9.24 -5.28
N PHE A 142 -0.87 -8.01 -4.83
CA PHE A 142 0.21 -7.06 -4.61
C PHE A 142 1.09 -7.48 -3.43
N ARG A 143 2.40 -7.58 -3.66
CA ARG A 143 3.42 -7.96 -2.67
C ARG A 143 4.64 -7.07 -2.81
N THR A 144 5.35 -6.83 -1.71
CA THR A 144 6.65 -6.15 -1.70
C THR A 144 7.62 -6.86 -0.76
N SER A 145 8.75 -7.31 -1.27
CA SER A 145 9.76 -8.04 -0.48
C SER A 145 10.67 -7.14 0.35
N ASN A 146 10.79 -5.88 -0.03
CA ASN A 146 11.65 -4.89 0.63
C ASN A 146 10.83 -3.83 1.40
N GLY A 147 9.59 -4.13 1.75
CA GLY A 147 8.70 -3.26 2.48
C GLY A 147 7.70 -4.05 3.32
N PHE A 148 7.13 -3.40 4.33
CA PHE A 148 6.08 -3.97 5.15
C PHE A 148 4.71 -3.60 4.58
N GLU A 149 3.92 -4.59 4.22
CA GLU A 149 2.59 -4.41 3.64
C GLU A 149 1.54 -5.04 4.56
N THR A 150 0.69 -4.22 5.15
CA THR A 150 -0.31 -4.67 6.13
C THR A 150 -1.69 -4.93 5.54
N ASN A 151 -2.00 -4.37 4.38
CA ASN A 151 -3.36 -4.37 3.83
C ASN A 151 -3.33 -4.51 2.30
N ASN A 152 -3.48 -5.73 1.82
CA ASN A 152 -3.75 -6.02 0.41
C ASN A 152 -5.26 -6.11 0.15
N ALA A 153 -5.65 -6.26 -1.10
CA ALA A 153 -7.04 -6.41 -1.51
C ALA A 153 -7.95 -5.28 -1.02
N THR A 154 -7.46 -4.03 -1.05
CA THR A 154 -8.22 -2.89 -0.51
C THR A 154 -8.39 -1.75 -1.50
N LYS A 155 -9.57 -1.15 -1.47
CA LYS A 155 -9.91 0.12 -2.12
C LYS A 155 -10.26 1.12 -1.03
N TRP A 156 -9.56 2.23 -0.98
CA TRP A 156 -9.75 3.22 0.06
C TRP A 156 -9.81 4.62 -0.53
N LEU A 157 -10.86 5.34 -0.20
CA LEU A 157 -11.09 6.72 -0.60
C LEU A 157 -11.34 7.56 0.65
N LYS A 158 -10.64 8.66 0.78
CA LYS A 158 -10.87 9.67 1.81
C LYS A 158 -11.06 11.04 1.15
N ALA A 159 -12.14 11.71 1.49
CA ALA A 159 -12.35 13.10 1.19
C ALA A 159 -12.45 13.90 2.49
N SER A 160 -11.85 15.08 2.53
CA SER A 160 -11.90 15.96 3.69
C SER A 160 -11.97 17.42 3.25
N ARG A 161 -12.70 18.22 3.99
CA ARG A 161 -12.73 19.67 3.85
C ARG A 161 -12.71 20.33 5.21
N GLY A 162 -11.93 21.38 5.34
CA GLY A 162 -11.86 22.17 6.56
C GLY A 162 -11.91 23.66 6.24
N LYS A 163 -12.45 24.42 7.17
CA LYS A 163 -12.48 25.88 7.13
C LYS A 163 -12.00 26.43 8.45
N THR A 164 -11.14 27.44 8.38
CA THR A 164 -10.69 28.22 9.53
C THR A 164 -11.29 29.62 9.44
N VAL A 165 -11.96 30.04 10.49
CA VAL A 165 -12.46 31.42 10.66
C VAL A 165 -11.61 32.10 11.70
N TYR A 166 -11.10 33.28 11.39
CA TYR A 166 -10.33 34.13 12.30
C TYR A 166 -11.23 35.23 12.83
N TYR A 167 -11.04 35.61 14.08
CA TYR A 167 -11.80 36.64 14.78
C TYR A 167 -10.82 37.72 15.24
N ASP A 168 -10.64 38.75 14.44
CA ASP A 168 -9.63 39.80 14.70
C ASP A 168 -10.00 40.73 15.87
N GLU A 169 -11.30 40.86 16.20
CA GLU A 169 -11.81 41.79 17.23
C GLU A 169 -12.39 41.06 18.48
N HIS A 170 -12.32 39.73 18.56
CA HIS A 170 -12.87 39.02 19.70
C HIS A 170 -11.85 38.93 20.84
N PRO A 171 -12.21 39.31 22.09
CA PRO A 171 -11.24 39.45 23.19
C PRO A 171 -10.59 38.12 23.63
N THR A 172 -11.27 36.99 23.40
CA THR A 172 -10.80 35.68 23.89
C THR A 172 -10.74 34.62 22.78
N LEU A 173 -11.47 34.78 21.68
CA LEU A 173 -11.53 33.81 20.60
C LEU A 173 -10.74 34.29 19.38
N LEU A 174 -9.60 33.66 19.14
CA LEU A 174 -8.70 34.04 18.01
C LEU A 174 -9.11 33.35 16.70
N LYS A 175 -9.51 32.08 16.77
CA LYS A 175 -9.89 31.30 15.58
C LYS A 175 -10.80 30.12 15.92
N THR A 176 -11.60 29.71 14.96
CA THR A 176 -12.37 28.45 15.00
C THR A 176 -12.07 27.62 13.75
N ASN A 177 -11.88 26.32 13.94
CA ASN A 177 -11.68 25.36 12.86
C ASN A 177 -12.91 24.45 12.75
N TYR A 178 -13.45 24.33 11.54
CA TYR A 178 -14.51 23.39 11.20
C TYR A 178 -13.96 22.39 10.19
N GLY A 179 -14.37 21.14 10.30
CA GLY A 179 -13.93 20.13 9.33
C GLY A 179 -14.92 18.99 9.22
N ILE A 180 -15.02 18.45 8.02
CA ILE A 180 -15.71 17.22 7.71
C ILE A 180 -14.77 16.27 6.99
N SER A 181 -14.83 14.99 7.30
CA SER A 181 -14.07 13.97 6.64
C SER A 181 -14.93 12.74 6.43
N THR A 182 -14.89 12.20 5.22
CA THR A 182 -15.58 10.96 4.85
C THR A 182 -14.55 9.95 4.38
N ILE A 183 -14.68 8.71 4.85
CA ILE A 183 -13.81 7.59 4.46
C ILE A 183 -14.70 6.48 3.94
N TYR A 184 -14.37 5.99 2.75
CA TYR A 184 -14.93 4.78 2.17
C TYR A 184 -13.81 3.74 2.03
N LYS A 185 -14.03 2.56 2.57
CA LYS A 185 -13.09 1.44 2.46
C LYS A 185 -13.87 0.18 2.11
N THR A 186 -13.39 -0.55 1.12
CA THR A 186 -13.90 -1.87 0.74
C THR A 186 -12.75 -2.81 0.39
N ASN A 187 -13.01 -4.10 0.45
CA ASN A 187 -12.11 -5.13 -0.05
C ASN A 187 -12.41 -5.40 -1.54
N TYR A 188 -11.48 -6.08 -2.22
CA TYR A 188 -11.69 -6.61 -3.59
C TYR A 188 -12.62 -7.78 -3.58
#